data_ad91669e62703d28481d497ec4a26b90
#
_entry.id   ad91669e62703d28481d497ec4a26b90
#
_cell.length_a   1.000
_cell.length_b   1.000
_cell.length_c   1.000
_cell.angle_alpha   90.00
_cell.angle_beta   90.00
_cell.angle_gamma   90.00
#
_symmetry.space_group_name_H-M   'P 1'
#
loop_
_entity.id
_entity.type
_entity.pdbx_description
1 polymer ?
#
loop_
_entity_poly.entity_id
_entity_poly.type
_entity_poly.pdbx_seq_one_letter_code
_entity_poly.pdbx_strand_id
1 'polypeptide(L)'
;RVSTRPDAIDKPILKRLKKYGVKTIELGVQSSNNYILEKINRGHTFEDVKKASKLIRWYGFKLGVQMMVGLPESTTIDEINTAKDLIKLKPKMVRIYPVLIIKNTQLEKDYKEGKYTPLTVVQAVEVCKEIVRLFHDKNIDIIRIGLQPTDEIAEPGTGKSEVVAGPYHPAFRQLVESAMWYDAIVGKIKRLNVKVKEVEVTVNPIDANNVIGHKKENVLKLKNTYDVDLIIKQDTKMKQGKSKITKTYTN
;
A
#
# COMPACT_ATOMS: atom_id res chain seq x y z
N ARG A 1 12.62 16.35 6.35
CA ARG A 1 11.75 15.81 5.27
C ARG A 1 10.72 16.85 4.91
N VAL A 2 10.46 17.01 3.61
CA VAL A 2 9.38 17.85 3.07
C VAL A 2 8.62 17.06 2.02
N SER A 3 7.31 17.33 1.87
CA SER A 3 6.47 16.79 0.81
C SER A 3 6.00 17.93 -0.09
N THR A 4 5.98 17.71 -1.38
CA THR A 4 5.63 18.75 -2.35
C THR A 4 5.07 18.15 -3.64
N ARG A 5 4.56 19.03 -4.51
CA ARG A 5 4.16 18.68 -5.88
C ARG A 5 5.38 18.64 -6.80
N PRO A 6 5.37 17.81 -7.86
CA PRO A 6 6.48 17.72 -8.81
C PRO A 6 6.79 19.04 -9.51
N ASP A 7 5.75 19.78 -9.92
CA ASP A 7 5.83 21.06 -10.62
C ASP A 7 6.40 22.21 -9.75
N ALA A 8 6.46 22.02 -8.42
CA ALA A 8 7.06 22.97 -7.48
C ALA A 8 8.57 22.74 -7.26
N ILE A 9 9.22 21.87 -8.02
CA ILE A 9 10.64 21.56 -7.86
C ILE A 9 11.48 22.24 -8.93
N ASP A 10 12.33 23.16 -8.49
CA ASP A 10 13.34 23.82 -9.30
C ASP A 10 14.72 23.90 -8.60
N LYS A 11 15.72 24.40 -9.30
CA LYS A 11 17.09 24.54 -8.77
C LYS A 11 17.17 25.50 -7.56
N PRO A 12 16.54 26.70 -7.58
CA PRO A 12 16.51 27.63 -6.43
C PRO A 12 15.91 26.99 -5.18
N ILE A 13 14.76 26.31 -5.29
CA ILE A 13 14.11 25.64 -4.17
C ILE A 13 14.99 24.54 -3.60
N LEU A 14 15.61 23.71 -4.44
CA LEU A 14 16.50 22.64 -3.97
C LEU A 14 17.73 23.19 -3.24
N LYS A 15 18.34 24.28 -3.74
CA LYS A 15 19.44 24.97 -3.03
C LYS A 15 18.99 25.47 -1.66
N ARG A 16 17.79 26.09 -1.56
CA ARG A 16 17.20 26.57 -0.31
C ARG A 16 16.96 25.42 0.66
N LEU A 17 16.29 24.35 0.22
CA LEU A 17 16.04 23.17 1.05
C LEU A 17 17.34 22.53 1.57
N LYS A 18 18.39 22.51 0.77
CA LYS A 18 19.71 22.02 1.16
C LYS A 18 20.34 22.89 2.25
N LYS A 19 20.23 24.22 2.13
CA LYS A 19 20.70 25.18 3.16
C LYS A 19 20.03 24.95 4.50
N TYR A 20 18.72 24.60 4.52
CA TYR A 20 17.98 24.28 5.73
C TYR A 20 18.11 22.82 6.18
N GLY A 21 19.05 22.06 5.68
CA GLY A 21 19.38 20.71 6.13
C GLY A 21 18.34 19.64 5.79
N VAL A 22 17.43 19.89 4.86
CA VAL A 22 16.49 18.88 4.38
C VAL A 22 17.27 17.72 3.77
N LYS A 23 16.88 16.49 4.10
CA LYS A 23 17.54 15.27 3.61
C LYS A 23 16.65 14.47 2.63
N THR A 24 15.34 14.61 2.73
CA THR A 24 14.38 13.81 1.97
C THR A 24 13.31 14.72 1.39
N ILE A 25 12.98 14.53 0.12
CA ILE A 25 11.87 15.19 -0.56
C ILE A 25 10.91 14.11 -1.05
N GLU A 26 9.65 14.21 -0.66
CA GLU A 26 8.57 13.31 -1.10
C GLU A 26 7.72 14.01 -2.15
N LEU A 27 7.55 13.37 -3.31
CA LEU A 27 6.71 13.87 -4.40
C LEU A 27 5.32 13.24 -4.36
N GLY A 28 4.29 14.07 -4.32
CA GLY A 28 2.90 13.64 -4.48
C GLY A 28 2.59 13.35 -5.95
N VAL A 29 2.93 12.17 -6.43
CA VAL A 29 2.74 11.76 -7.84
C VAL A 29 1.30 11.39 -8.14
N GLN A 30 0.70 10.56 -7.32
CA GLN A 30 -0.63 9.99 -7.36
C GLN A 30 -0.79 8.91 -8.45
N SER A 31 -0.58 9.23 -9.73
CA SER A 31 -0.63 8.32 -10.87
C SER A 31 0.50 8.62 -11.87
N SER A 32 0.91 7.67 -12.69
CA SER A 32 1.76 7.89 -13.86
C SER A 32 0.96 8.10 -15.17
N ASN A 33 -0.35 7.91 -15.12
CA ASN A 33 -1.24 8.13 -16.25
C ASN A 33 -1.69 9.60 -16.29
N ASN A 34 -1.26 10.34 -17.34
CA ASN A 34 -1.58 11.76 -17.49
C ASN A 34 -3.07 12.04 -17.64
N TYR A 35 -3.84 11.14 -18.25
CA TYR A 35 -5.29 11.25 -18.34
C TYR A 35 -5.93 11.27 -16.94
N ILE A 36 -5.51 10.36 -16.06
CA ILE A 36 -5.99 10.30 -14.67
C ILE A 36 -5.59 11.57 -13.92
N LEU A 37 -4.32 12.02 -14.07
CA LEU A 37 -3.85 13.25 -13.44
C LEU A 37 -4.67 14.48 -13.86
N GLU A 38 -5.06 14.57 -15.12
CA GLU A 38 -5.93 15.61 -15.63
C GLU A 38 -7.34 15.53 -15.04
N LYS A 39 -7.95 14.34 -15.03
CA LYS A 39 -9.30 14.11 -14.47
C LYS A 39 -9.41 14.50 -12.99
N ILE A 40 -8.35 14.28 -12.22
CA ILE A 40 -8.32 14.70 -10.80
C ILE A 40 -7.77 16.10 -10.57
N ASN A 41 -7.63 16.90 -11.62
CA ASN A 41 -7.12 18.28 -11.60
C ASN A 41 -5.78 18.40 -10.85
N ARG A 42 -4.85 17.46 -11.06
CA ARG A 42 -3.60 17.42 -10.32
C ARG A 42 -2.64 18.54 -10.67
N GLY A 43 -2.73 19.10 -11.89
CA GLY A 43 -1.97 20.26 -12.35
C GLY A 43 -0.48 19.99 -12.62
N HIS A 44 -0.09 18.73 -12.76
CA HIS A 44 1.22 18.31 -13.24
C HIS A 44 1.11 17.06 -14.11
N THR A 45 2.13 16.79 -14.90
CA THR A 45 2.24 15.59 -15.73
C THR A 45 3.25 14.60 -15.14
N PHE A 46 3.25 13.37 -15.64
CA PHE A 46 4.28 12.40 -15.25
C PHE A 46 5.69 12.79 -15.76
N GLU A 47 5.81 13.59 -16.82
CA GLU A 47 7.09 14.17 -17.25
C GLU A 47 7.65 15.13 -16.20
N ASP A 48 6.78 15.92 -15.52
CA ASP A 48 7.22 16.80 -14.43
C ASP A 48 7.73 15.96 -13.24
N VAL A 49 7.09 14.83 -12.96
CA VAL A 49 7.56 13.87 -11.95
C VAL A 49 8.95 13.35 -12.29
N LYS A 50 9.19 12.95 -13.55
CA LYS A 50 10.50 12.45 -14.01
C LYS A 50 11.58 13.53 -13.87
N LYS A 51 11.30 14.77 -14.32
CA LYS A 51 12.21 15.92 -14.21
C LYS A 51 12.54 16.23 -12.76
N ALA A 52 11.52 16.37 -11.90
CA ALA A 52 11.68 16.63 -10.48
C ALA A 52 12.48 15.53 -9.77
N SER A 53 12.17 14.27 -10.04
CA SER A 53 12.87 13.12 -9.47
C SER A 53 14.35 13.10 -9.83
N LYS A 54 14.69 13.42 -11.09
CA LYS A 54 16.09 13.54 -11.56
C LYS A 54 16.81 14.66 -10.82
N LEU A 55 16.21 15.85 -10.71
CA LEU A 55 16.78 17.00 -10.02
C LEU A 55 16.99 16.72 -8.52
N ILE A 56 16.00 16.18 -7.82
CA ILE A 56 16.06 15.84 -6.40
C ILE A 56 17.27 14.93 -6.13
N ARG A 57 17.43 13.87 -6.92
CA ARG A 57 18.56 12.95 -6.77
C ARG A 57 19.89 13.58 -7.11
N TRP A 58 19.94 14.41 -8.17
CA TRP A 58 21.17 15.10 -8.58
C TRP A 58 21.66 16.07 -7.51
N TYR A 59 20.76 16.71 -6.77
CA TYR A 59 21.10 17.56 -5.62
C TYR A 59 21.44 16.77 -4.35
N GLY A 60 21.40 15.43 -4.38
CA GLY A 60 21.80 14.55 -3.27
C GLY A 60 20.71 14.32 -2.21
N PHE A 61 19.45 14.64 -2.51
CA PHE A 61 18.34 14.32 -1.62
C PHE A 61 17.88 12.85 -1.79
N LYS A 62 17.36 12.27 -0.71
CA LYS A 62 16.60 11.03 -0.79
C LYS A 62 15.25 11.33 -1.44
N LEU A 63 14.91 10.62 -2.51
CA LEU A 63 13.61 10.72 -3.16
C LEU A 63 12.61 9.80 -2.47
N GLY A 64 11.50 10.35 -2.00
CA GLY A 64 10.28 9.64 -1.66
C GLY A 64 9.21 9.89 -2.72
N VAL A 65 8.30 8.96 -2.90
CA VAL A 65 7.15 9.12 -3.80
C VAL A 65 5.86 8.69 -3.10
N GLN A 66 4.76 9.30 -3.50
CA GLN A 66 3.43 8.96 -3.03
C GLN A 66 2.55 8.64 -4.22
N MET A 67 1.82 7.54 -4.16
CA MET A 67 0.81 7.15 -5.12
C MET A 67 -0.54 6.92 -4.46
N MET A 68 -1.60 6.97 -5.25
CA MET A 68 -2.95 6.69 -4.79
C MET A 68 -3.53 5.48 -5.53
N VAL A 69 -4.47 4.80 -4.88
CA VAL A 69 -5.18 3.62 -5.38
C VAL A 69 -6.68 3.90 -5.35
N GLY A 70 -7.39 3.61 -6.43
CA GLY A 70 -8.82 3.88 -6.58
C GLY A 70 -9.12 5.33 -6.98
N LEU A 71 -8.26 5.99 -7.73
CA LEU A 71 -8.56 7.31 -8.30
C LEU A 71 -9.71 7.22 -9.32
N PRO A 72 -10.51 8.29 -9.50
CA PRO A 72 -11.48 8.35 -10.59
C PRO A 72 -10.87 7.97 -11.93
N GLU A 73 -11.59 7.19 -12.74
CA GLU A 73 -11.17 6.67 -14.05
C GLU A 73 -9.94 5.74 -14.02
N SER A 74 -9.38 5.45 -12.83
CA SER A 74 -8.25 4.54 -12.69
C SER A 74 -8.70 3.08 -12.66
N THR A 75 -7.91 2.23 -13.30
CA THR A 75 -8.05 0.77 -13.23
C THR A 75 -6.91 0.17 -12.41
N THR A 76 -7.06 -1.08 -11.98
CA THR A 76 -5.97 -1.84 -11.34
C THR A 76 -4.71 -1.89 -12.21
N ILE A 77 -4.87 -1.92 -13.53
CA ILE A 77 -3.74 -1.92 -14.48
C ILE A 77 -2.98 -0.59 -14.42
N ASP A 78 -3.69 0.54 -14.35
CA ASP A 78 -3.08 1.88 -14.21
C ASP A 78 -2.29 2.00 -12.92
N GLU A 79 -2.81 1.46 -11.83
CA GLU A 79 -2.19 1.48 -10.51
C GLU A 79 -0.92 0.62 -10.46
N ILE A 80 -0.97 -0.58 -11.04
CA ILE A 80 0.20 -1.45 -11.20
C ILE A 80 1.25 -0.82 -12.12
N ASN A 81 0.84 -0.20 -13.21
CA ASN A 81 1.75 0.51 -14.11
C ASN A 81 2.36 1.73 -13.43
N THR A 82 1.57 2.48 -12.65
CA THR A 82 2.09 3.57 -11.81
C THR A 82 3.19 3.08 -10.88
N ALA A 83 2.97 1.96 -10.16
CA ALA A 83 4.00 1.39 -9.29
C ALA A 83 5.28 1.02 -10.05
N LYS A 84 5.15 0.38 -11.24
CA LYS A 84 6.29 0.03 -12.10
C LYS A 84 7.05 1.28 -12.59
N ASP A 85 6.34 2.33 -12.96
CA ASP A 85 6.94 3.58 -13.42
C ASP A 85 7.64 4.33 -12.28
N LEU A 86 7.05 4.35 -11.08
CA LEU A 86 7.70 4.91 -9.89
C LEU A 86 8.98 4.17 -9.52
N ILE A 87 9.02 2.85 -9.65
CA ILE A 87 10.22 2.03 -9.43
C ILE A 87 11.36 2.47 -10.35
N LYS A 88 11.09 2.81 -11.63
CA LYS A 88 12.09 3.29 -12.59
C LYS A 88 12.73 4.62 -12.14
N LEU A 89 12.04 5.41 -11.33
CA LEU A 89 12.56 6.65 -10.74
C LEU A 89 13.57 6.40 -9.62
N LYS A 90 13.74 5.15 -9.17
CA LYS A 90 14.64 4.71 -8.10
C LYS A 90 14.42 5.48 -6.78
N PRO A 91 13.19 5.57 -6.27
CA PRO A 91 12.93 6.17 -4.97
C PRO A 91 13.54 5.33 -3.84
N LYS A 92 13.82 5.96 -2.70
CA LYS A 92 14.20 5.24 -1.47
C LYS A 92 12.99 4.78 -0.69
N MET A 93 11.86 5.47 -0.83
CA MET A 93 10.66 5.16 -0.09
C MET A 93 9.39 5.52 -0.87
N VAL A 94 8.30 4.85 -0.53
CA VAL A 94 6.97 5.07 -1.11
C VAL A 94 5.89 5.14 -0.02
N ARG A 95 4.84 5.92 -0.30
CA ARG A 95 3.55 5.90 0.39
C ARG A 95 2.48 5.47 -0.58
N ILE A 96 1.57 4.62 -0.14
CA ILE A 96 0.44 4.09 -0.92
C ILE A 96 -0.84 4.47 -0.20
N TYR A 97 -1.67 5.29 -0.83
CA TYR A 97 -2.90 5.78 -0.23
C TYR A 97 -4.12 5.37 -1.05
N PRO A 98 -4.94 4.46 -0.54
CA PRO A 98 -6.29 4.28 -1.07
C PRO A 98 -7.09 5.57 -0.96
N VAL A 99 -7.89 5.85 -1.99
CA VAL A 99 -8.71 7.06 -2.04
C VAL A 99 -9.87 6.95 -1.04
N LEU A 100 -10.00 7.96 -0.20
CA LEU A 100 -11.17 8.19 0.65
C LEU A 100 -11.96 9.39 0.14
N ILE A 101 -13.27 9.30 0.22
CA ILE A 101 -14.17 10.41 -0.08
C ILE A 101 -14.30 11.24 1.18
N ILE A 102 -13.87 12.49 1.10
CA ILE A 102 -13.90 13.45 2.21
C ILE A 102 -15.02 14.46 1.97
N LYS A 103 -15.70 14.87 3.04
CA LYS A 103 -16.76 15.88 3.00
C LYS A 103 -16.29 17.17 2.32
N ASN A 104 -17.23 17.86 1.69
CA ASN A 104 -17.05 19.16 1.04
C ASN A 104 -16.02 19.15 -0.11
N THR A 105 -15.75 17.98 -0.73
CA THR A 105 -14.89 17.84 -1.89
C THR A 105 -15.68 17.62 -3.18
N GLN A 106 -15.04 17.84 -4.33
CA GLN A 106 -15.63 17.48 -5.62
C GLN A 106 -15.94 15.99 -5.71
N LEU A 107 -15.03 15.15 -5.15
CA LEU A 107 -15.20 13.70 -5.15
C LEU A 107 -16.44 13.24 -4.35
N GLU A 108 -16.81 13.96 -3.29
CA GLU A 108 -18.08 13.71 -2.59
C GLU A 108 -19.29 13.99 -3.48
N LYS A 109 -19.27 15.08 -4.26
CA LYS A 109 -20.34 15.40 -5.21
C LYS A 109 -20.45 14.31 -6.28
N ASP A 110 -19.33 13.93 -6.88
CA ASP A 110 -19.28 12.89 -7.90
C ASP A 110 -19.78 11.53 -7.36
N TYR A 111 -19.48 11.22 -6.12
CA TYR A 111 -20.00 10.03 -5.43
C TYR A 111 -21.52 10.11 -5.23
N LYS A 112 -22.04 11.22 -4.72
CA LYS A 112 -23.49 11.42 -4.52
C LYS A 112 -24.28 11.40 -5.83
N GLU A 113 -23.67 11.86 -6.91
CA GLU A 113 -24.24 11.85 -8.26
C GLU A 113 -24.06 10.50 -9.00
N GLY A 114 -23.43 9.52 -8.37
CA GLY A 114 -23.18 8.21 -8.96
C GLY A 114 -22.10 8.19 -10.05
N LYS A 115 -21.32 9.27 -10.19
CA LYS A 115 -20.23 9.40 -11.17
C LYS A 115 -18.94 8.71 -10.72
N TYR A 116 -18.80 8.45 -9.43
CA TYR A 116 -17.65 7.78 -8.83
C TYR A 116 -18.09 6.76 -7.80
N THR A 117 -17.49 5.56 -7.86
CA THR A 117 -17.68 4.51 -6.86
C THR A 117 -16.33 4.18 -6.23
N PRO A 118 -16.15 4.37 -4.91
CA PRO A 118 -14.90 4.04 -4.26
C PRO A 118 -14.69 2.52 -4.17
N LEU A 119 -13.43 2.11 -4.09
CA LEU A 119 -13.10 0.72 -3.79
C LEU A 119 -13.63 0.32 -2.41
N THR A 120 -14.02 -0.94 -2.27
CA THR A 120 -14.21 -1.55 -0.95
C THR A 120 -12.85 -1.80 -0.28
N VAL A 121 -12.85 -2.04 1.03
CA VAL A 121 -11.62 -2.41 1.77
C VAL A 121 -10.95 -3.64 1.15
N VAL A 122 -11.75 -4.66 0.80
CA VAL A 122 -11.23 -5.90 0.19
C VAL A 122 -10.56 -5.64 -1.16
N GLN A 123 -11.21 -4.88 -2.04
CA GLN A 123 -10.65 -4.52 -3.35
C GLN A 123 -9.35 -3.72 -3.20
N ALA A 124 -9.35 -2.72 -2.32
CA ALA A 124 -8.16 -1.90 -2.09
C ALA A 124 -7.00 -2.72 -1.49
N VAL A 125 -7.28 -3.68 -0.60
CA VAL A 125 -6.28 -4.60 -0.05
C VAL A 125 -5.66 -5.45 -1.16
N GLU A 126 -6.47 -6.02 -2.06
CA GLU A 126 -5.96 -6.85 -3.16
C GLU A 126 -5.04 -6.07 -4.10
N VAL A 127 -5.43 -4.86 -4.49
CA VAL A 127 -4.58 -4.01 -5.34
C VAL A 127 -3.30 -3.57 -4.61
N CYS A 128 -3.42 -3.10 -3.36
CA CYS A 128 -2.27 -2.68 -2.57
C CYS A 128 -1.29 -3.83 -2.34
N LYS A 129 -1.76 -5.05 -2.14
CA LYS A 129 -0.93 -6.25 -1.99
C LYS A 129 0.01 -6.46 -3.17
N GLU A 130 -0.49 -6.35 -4.41
CA GLU A 130 0.34 -6.48 -5.61
C GLU A 130 1.35 -5.33 -5.74
N ILE A 131 0.92 -4.10 -5.46
CA ILE A 131 1.81 -2.92 -5.47
C ILE A 131 2.94 -3.07 -4.43
N VAL A 132 2.62 -3.53 -3.23
CA VAL A 132 3.58 -3.76 -2.14
C VAL A 132 4.63 -4.80 -2.55
N ARG A 133 4.23 -5.90 -3.22
CA ARG A 133 5.17 -6.91 -3.75
C ARG A 133 6.16 -6.28 -4.72
N LEU A 134 5.68 -5.48 -5.67
CA LEU A 134 6.55 -4.82 -6.65
C LEU A 134 7.63 -3.95 -6.00
N PHE A 135 7.27 -3.17 -4.97
CA PHE A 135 8.23 -2.34 -4.25
C PHE A 135 9.18 -3.15 -3.37
N HIS A 136 8.70 -4.19 -2.69
CA HIS A 136 9.54 -5.09 -1.89
C HIS A 136 10.59 -5.81 -2.74
N ASP A 137 10.22 -6.27 -3.93
CA ASP A 137 11.15 -6.95 -4.87
C ASP A 137 12.29 -6.04 -5.34
N LYS A 138 12.13 -4.72 -5.20
CA LYS A 138 13.12 -3.71 -5.54
C LYS A 138 13.80 -3.07 -4.32
N ASN A 139 13.56 -3.60 -3.12
CA ASN A 139 14.08 -3.08 -1.85
C ASN A 139 13.79 -1.58 -1.66
N ILE A 140 12.57 -1.16 -2.00
CA ILE A 140 12.06 0.19 -1.77
C ILE A 140 11.25 0.19 -0.49
N ASP A 141 11.58 1.07 0.46
CA ASP A 141 10.92 1.14 1.75
C ASP A 141 9.46 1.63 1.61
N ILE A 142 8.52 0.83 2.06
CA ILE A 142 7.11 1.23 2.12
C ILE A 142 6.85 1.84 3.49
N ILE A 143 6.90 3.16 3.56
CA ILE A 143 6.82 3.88 4.84
C ILE A 143 5.38 4.07 5.32
N ARG A 144 4.39 3.93 4.43
CA ARG A 144 2.97 3.98 4.79
C ARG A 144 2.10 3.29 3.74
N ILE A 145 1.08 2.58 4.25
CA ILE A 145 -0.03 2.06 3.46
C ILE A 145 -1.32 2.47 4.19
N GLY A 146 -2.23 3.15 3.50
CA GLY A 146 -3.44 3.74 4.09
C GLY A 146 -3.18 5.04 4.85
N LEU A 147 -4.25 5.78 5.13
CA LEU A 147 -4.20 7.03 5.88
C LEU A 147 -4.04 6.75 7.38
N GLN A 148 -3.42 7.68 8.08
CA GLN A 148 -3.33 7.61 9.53
C GLN A 148 -4.68 7.99 10.14
N PRO A 149 -5.23 7.19 11.06
CA PRO A 149 -6.41 7.58 11.81
C PRO A 149 -6.16 8.90 12.57
N THR A 150 -7.12 9.81 12.47
CA THR A 150 -7.26 11.04 13.26
C THR A 150 -8.74 11.20 13.58
N ASP A 151 -9.11 12.22 14.36
CA ASP A 151 -10.53 12.49 14.63
C ASP A 151 -11.33 12.77 13.33
N GLU A 152 -10.67 13.38 12.33
CA GLU A 152 -11.26 13.71 11.03
C GLU A 152 -11.16 12.54 10.02
N ILE A 153 -10.15 11.68 10.16
CA ILE A 153 -9.93 10.50 9.32
C ILE A 153 -10.25 9.26 10.15
N ALA A 154 -11.52 9.02 10.33
CA ALA A 154 -12.06 7.92 11.12
C ALA A 154 -13.14 7.17 10.33
N GLU A 155 -13.74 6.15 10.95
CA GLU A 155 -14.81 5.39 10.31
C GLU A 155 -15.99 6.30 9.89
N PRO A 156 -16.51 6.16 8.66
CA PRO A 156 -17.63 6.97 8.19
C PRO A 156 -18.81 6.97 9.16
N GLY A 157 -19.37 8.15 9.40
CA GLY A 157 -20.51 8.31 10.32
C GLY A 157 -20.18 8.33 11.80
N THR A 158 -18.90 8.25 12.20
CA THR A 158 -18.50 8.31 13.62
C THR A 158 -17.98 9.70 13.99
N GLY A 159 -18.46 10.24 15.08
CA GLY A 159 -17.95 11.46 15.71
C GLY A 159 -17.70 12.62 14.74
N LYS A 160 -16.46 13.11 14.73
CA LYS A 160 -16.00 14.22 13.87
C LYS A 160 -15.48 13.77 12.49
N SER A 161 -15.67 12.50 12.11
CA SER A 161 -15.14 11.99 10.86
C SER A 161 -15.60 12.81 9.65
N GLU A 162 -14.62 13.23 8.85
CA GLU A 162 -14.83 13.87 7.55
C GLU A 162 -14.91 12.83 6.41
N VAL A 163 -14.67 11.55 6.70
CA VAL A 163 -14.76 10.48 5.72
C VAL A 163 -16.21 10.14 5.43
N VAL A 164 -16.61 10.22 4.17
CA VAL A 164 -17.96 9.89 3.68
C VAL A 164 -18.03 8.42 3.27
N ALA A 165 -17.04 7.96 2.50
CA ALA A 165 -16.97 6.59 1.99
C ALA A 165 -15.54 6.24 1.54
N GLY A 166 -15.33 4.98 1.19
CA GLY A 166 -14.05 4.47 0.69
C GLY A 166 -13.44 3.42 1.61
N PRO A 167 -12.27 2.88 1.26
CA PRO A 167 -11.64 1.76 1.94
C PRO A 167 -10.92 2.19 3.23
N TYR A 168 -11.64 2.85 4.14
CA TYR A 168 -11.09 3.20 5.44
C TYR A 168 -10.99 1.98 6.35
N HIS A 169 -9.84 1.78 6.95
CA HIS A 169 -9.64 0.86 8.07
C HIS A 169 -8.45 1.33 8.91
N PRO A 170 -8.57 1.42 10.25
CA PRO A 170 -7.49 1.95 11.11
C PRO A 170 -6.21 1.11 11.03
N ALA A 171 -6.33 -0.18 10.77
CA ALA A 171 -5.22 -1.11 10.58
C ALA A 171 -5.04 -1.52 9.10
N PHE A 172 -5.29 -0.63 8.13
CA PHE A 172 -5.28 -0.97 6.69
C PHE A 172 -3.97 -1.63 6.25
N ARG A 173 -2.81 -1.14 6.73
CA ARG A 173 -1.52 -1.77 6.47
C ARG A 173 -1.48 -3.22 6.92
N GLN A 174 -1.99 -3.51 8.12
CA GLN A 174 -2.03 -4.88 8.64
C GLN A 174 -2.89 -5.80 7.76
N LEU A 175 -4.03 -5.30 7.23
CA LEU A 175 -4.87 -6.08 6.31
C LEU A 175 -4.10 -6.48 5.05
N VAL A 176 -3.36 -5.54 4.45
CA VAL A 176 -2.52 -5.81 3.27
C VAL A 176 -1.43 -6.83 3.58
N GLU A 177 -0.69 -6.64 4.67
CA GLU A 177 0.37 -7.56 5.09
C GLU A 177 -0.18 -8.95 5.43
N SER A 178 -1.35 -9.02 6.09
CA SER A 178 -2.03 -10.29 6.37
C SER A 178 -2.46 -11.03 5.10
N ALA A 179 -3.00 -10.31 4.12
CA ALA A 179 -3.36 -10.91 2.83
C ALA A 179 -2.14 -11.46 2.08
N MET A 180 -1.00 -10.75 2.15
CA MET A 180 0.27 -11.25 1.59
C MET A 180 0.74 -12.53 2.28
N TRP A 181 0.62 -12.61 3.61
CA TRP A 181 0.95 -13.81 4.38
C TRP A 181 0.04 -14.98 4.03
N TYR A 182 -1.27 -14.73 3.89
CA TYR A 182 -2.22 -15.74 3.45
C TYR A 182 -1.79 -16.36 2.12
N ASP A 183 -1.52 -15.53 1.10
CA ASP A 183 -1.08 -16.02 -0.20
C ASP A 183 0.23 -16.81 -0.13
N ALA A 184 1.18 -16.35 0.69
CA ALA A 184 2.46 -17.04 0.87
C ALA A 184 2.28 -18.43 1.51
N ILE A 185 1.38 -18.56 2.48
CA ILE A 185 1.07 -19.84 3.15
C ILE A 185 0.34 -20.76 2.19
N VAL A 186 -0.70 -20.28 1.52
CA VAL A 186 -1.44 -21.05 0.50
C VAL A 186 -0.51 -21.55 -0.60
N GLY A 187 0.40 -20.68 -1.09
CA GLY A 187 1.39 -21.07 -2.08
C GLY A 187 2.34 -22.17 -1.60
N LYS A 188 2.68 -22.18 -0.31
CA LYS A 188 3.50 -23.26 0.28
C LYS A 188 2.71 -24.56 0.45
N ILE A 189 1.48 -24.49 0.92
CA ILE A 189 0.58 -25.65 1.06
C ILE A 189 0.37 -26.33 -0.29
N LYS A 190 0.08 -25.55 -1.32
CA LYS A 190 -0.10 -26.09 -2.69
C LYS A 190 1.13 -26.80 -3.24
N ARG A 191 2.34 -26.35 -2.85
CA ARG A 191 3.60 -27.00 -3.28
C ARG A 191 3.89 -28.32 -2.58
N LEU A 192 3.21 -28.64 -1.47
CA LEU A 192 3.37 -29.93 -0.80
C LEU A 192 2.84 -31.09 -1.66
N ASN A 193 1.95 -30.76 -2.61
CA ASN A 193 1.33 -31.74 -3.53
C ASN A 193 0.67 -32.96 -2.83
N VAL A 194 0.25 -32.75 -1.58
CA VAL A 194 -0.47 -33.73 -0.75
C VAL A 194 -1.62 -33.04 -0.06
N LYS A 195 -2.70 -33.79 0.21
CA LYS A 195 -3.84 -33.27 0.98
C LYS A 195 -3.43 -33.21 2.46
N VAL A 196 -3.37 -32.02 3.01
CA VAL A 196 -3.07 -31.78 4.43
C VAL A 196 -4.31 -31.32 5.14
N LYS A 197 -4.47 -31.73 6.41
CA LYS A 197 -5.53 -31.27 7.31
C LYS A 197 -5.05 -30.22 8.29
N GLU A 198 -3.78 -30.29 8.66
CA GLU A 198 -3.19 -29.33 9.58
C GLU A 198 -1.78 -28.99 9.13
N VAL A 199 -1.43 -27.72 9.22
CA VAL A 199 -0.12 -27.18 8.87
C VAL A 199 0.42 -26.35 10.02
N GLU A 200 1.59 -26.74 10.52
CA GLU A 200 2.35 -25.92 11.46
C GLU A 200 3.35 -25.04 10.70
N VAL A 201 3.21 -23.73 10.91
CA VAL A 201 4.06 -22.72 10.26
C VAL A 201 4.85 -21.96 11.31
N THR A 202 6.17 -22.00 11.21
CA THR A 202 7.08 -21.25 12.08
C THR A 202 7.42 -19.90 11.45
N VAL A 203 7.29 -18.83 12.25
CA VAL A 203 7.54 -17.44 11.85
C VAL A 203 8.27 -16.67 12.96
N ASN A 204 8.82 -15.50 12.60
CA ASN A 204 9.29 -14.55 13.62
C ASN A 204 8.10 -14.04 14.46
N PRO A 205 8.24 -13.84 15.79
CA PRO A 205 7.17 -13.31 16.63
C PRO A 205 6.52 -12.02 16.12
N ILE A 206 7.31 -11.15 15.49
CA ILE A 206 6.83 -9.88 14.90
C ILE A 206 5.82 -10.11 13.78
N ASP A 207 5.95 -11.20 13.04
CA ASP A 207 5.08 -11.53 11.90
C ASP A 207 3.82 -12.29 12.33
N ALA A 208 3.78 -12.84 13.54
CA ALA A 208 2.73 -13.78 13.99
C ALA A 208 1.32 -13.20 13.84
N ASN A 209 1.10 -11.93 14.24
CA ASN A 209 -0.20 -11.29 14.13
C ASN A 209 -0.65 -11.12 12.67
N ASN A 210 0.27 -10.81 11.75
CA ASN A 210 -0.05 -10.69 10.33
C ASN A 210 -0.32 -12.06 9.70
N VAL A 211 0.33 -13.11 10.17
CA VAL A 211 0.08 -14.51 9.75
C VAL A 211 -1.29 -15.00 10.21
N ILE A 212 -1.68 -14.71 11.45
CA ILE A 212 -3.01 -15.01 12.00
C ILE A 212 -4.09 -14.24 11.22
N GLY A 213 -3.79 -13.01 10.86
CA GLY A 213 -4.71 -12.07 10.24
C GLY A 213 -5.58 -11.33 11.26
N HIS A 214 -6.14 -10.21 10.83
CA HIS A 214 -7.05 -9.43 11.66
C HIS A 214 -8.25 -10.31 12.09
N LYS A 215 -8.57 -10.34 13.39
CA LYS A 215 -9.63 -11.19 13.95
C LYS A 215 -9.52 -12.68 13.53
N LYS A 216 -8.30 -13.20 13.36
CA LYS A 216 -8.01 -14.58 12.89
C LYS A 216 -8.48 -14.87 11.45
N GLU A 217 -8.62 -13.86 10.61
CA GLU A 217 -9.20 -13.99 9.28
C GLU A 217 -8.45 -15.03 8.41
N ASN A 218 -7.12 -15.04 8.44
CA ASN A 218 -6.33 -15.99 7.65
C ASN A 218 -6.53 -17.44 8.11
N VAL A 219 -6.63 -17.66 9.42
CA VAL A 219 -6.89 -19.00 10.00
C VAL A 219 -8.25 -19.50 9.54
N LEU A 220 -9.29 -18.66 9.71
CA LEU A 220 -10.65 -19.00 9.29
C LEU A 220 -10.76 -19.21 7.78
N LYS A 221 -10.12 -18.37 6.98
CA LYS A 221 -10.13 -18.47 5.52
C LYS A 221 -9.44 -19.74 5.03
N LEU A 222 -8.31 -20.15 5.64
CA LEU A 222 -7.66 -21.43 5.33
C LEU A 222 -8.56 -22.61 5.69
N LYS A 223 -9.19 -22.60 6.86
CA LYS A 223 -10.12 -23.65 7.28
C LYS A 223 -11.30 -23.75 6.31
N ASN A 224 -11.96 -22.65 6.02
CA ASN A 224 -13.17 -22.62 5.20
C ASN A 224 -12.90 -22.95 3.73
N THR A 225 -11.73 -22.55 3.18
CA THR A 225 -11.44 -22.70 1.74
C THR A 225 -10.76 -24.02 1.42
N TYR A 226 -9.88 -24.49 2.30
CA TYR A 226 -9.02 -25.65 2.03
C TYR A 226 -9.22 -26.79 3.05
N ASP A 227 -10.07 -26.60 4.07
CA ASP A 227 -10.21 -27.51 5.23
C ASP A 227 -8.87 -27.76 5.95
N VAL A 228 -8.02 -26.74 6.04
CA VAL A 228 -6.71 -26.81 6.66
C VAL A 228 -6.68 -26.01 7.96
N ASP A 229 -6.30 -26.65 9.06
CA ASP A 229 -6.03 -25.99 10.33
C ASP A 229 -4.60 -25.44 10.34
N LEU A 230 -4.47 -24.13 10.67
CA LEU A 230 -3.18 -23.44 10.74
C LEU A 230 -2.73 -23.31 12.18
N ILE A 231 -1.61 -23.96 12.50
CA ILE A 231 -0.88 -23.77 13.77
C ILE A 231 0.31 -22.85 13.54
N ILE A 232 0.46 -21.84 14.39
CA ILE A 232 1.54 -20.87 14.27
C ILE A 232 2.53 -21.06 15.43
N LYS A 233 3.78 -21.35 15.09
CA LYS A 233 4.90 -21.34 16.01
C LYS A 233 5.73 -20.09 15.85
N GLN A 234 6.25 -19.58 16.94
CA GLN A 234 7.11 -18.42 16.97
C GLN A 234 8.55 -18.83 17.28
N ASP A 235 9.50 -18.33 16.46
CA ASP A 235 10.91 -18.52 16.65
C ASP A 235 11.66 -17.20 16.39
N THR A 236 12.32 -16.69 17.40
CA THR A 236 13.10 -15.44 17.32
C THR A 236 14.28 -15.53 16.36
N LYS A 237 14.76 -16.73 16.05
CA LYS A 237 15.82 -16.98 15.06
C LYS A 237 15.31 -16.92 13.62
N MET A 238 13.99 -17.00 13.43
CA MET A 238 13.39 -16.88 12.10
C MET A 238 13.54 -15.45 11.59
N LYS A 239 14.01 -15.28 10.37
CA LYS A 239 14.11 -13.96 9.73
C LYS A 239 12.72 -13.38 9.50
N GLN A 240 12.52 -12.09 9.84
CA GLN A 240 11.29 -11.36 9.54
C GLN A 240 10.88 -11.48 8.07
N GLY A 241 9.59 -11.59 7.80
CA GLY A 241 9.03 -11.74 6.46
C GLY A 241 9.28 -13.14 5.86
N LYS A 242 9.76 -14.10 6.66
CA LYS A 242 9.95 -15.49 6.23
C LYS A 242 9.14 -16.45 7.09
N SER A 243 8.73 -17.55 6.49
CA SER A 243 8.07 -18.66 7.19
C SER A 243 8.58 -19.99 6.70
N LYS A 244 8.48 -20.99 7.57
CA LYS A 244 8.82 -22.39 7.26
C LYS A 244 7.64 -23.27 7.69
N ILE A 245 7.20 -24.19 6.82
CA ILE A 245 6.32 -25.29 7.24
C ILE A 245 7.20 -26.27 8.00
N THR A 246 6.86 -26.54 9.25
CA THR A 246 7.64 -27.39 10.16
C THR A 246 6.99 -28.74 10.37
N LYS A 247 5.67 -28.82 10.27
CA LYS A 247 4.91 -30.06 10.32
C LYS A 247 3.69 -30.02 9.44
N THR A 248 3.29 -31.16 8.94
CA THR A 248 2.05 -31.38 8.21
C THR A 248 1.39 -32.64 8.71
N TYR A 249 0.09 -32.61 8.88
CA TYR A 249 -0.71 -33.79 9.24
C TYR A 249 -1.65 -34.07 8.08
N THR A 250 -1.58 -35.29 7.56
CA THR A 250 -2.47 -35.82 6.51
C THR A 250 -3.50 -36.75 7.17
N ASN A 251 -4.55 -37.11 6.44
CA ASN A 251 -5.45 -38.19 6.89
C ASN A 251 -4.73 -39.51 6.91
#